data_e88e6242648dd5ba65d564f401c3de39
#
_entry.id   e88e6242648dd5ba65d564f401c3de39
#
_cell.length_a   1.000
_cell.length_b   1.000
_cell.length_c   1.000
_cell.angle_alpha   90.00
_cell.angle_beta   90.00
_cell.angle_gamma   90.00
#
_symmetry.space_group_name_H-M   'P 1'
#
loop_
_entity.id
_entity.type
_entity.pdbx_description
1 polymer ?
#
loop_
_entity_poly.entity_id
_entity_poly.type
_entity_poly.pdbx_seq_one_letter_code
_entity_poly.pdbx_strand_id
1 'polypeptide(L)' 'IKLSLNLVLESSGKDKIFKFENALSKIDDISSFSIKKFDLNKTVYEIIYNTDPNKLIKQFSIYGFEIVNKENRWIVQ' A
#
# COMPACT_ATOMS: atom_id res chain seq x y z
N ILE A 1 6.56 -17.85 3.80
CA ILE A 1 7.25 -16.73 4.49
C ILE A 1 6.44 -15.47 4.30
N LYS A 2 6.11 -14.82 5.40
CA LYS A 2 5.38 -13.55 5.37
C LYS A 2 6.34 -12.38 5.46
N LEU A 3 6.17 -11.42 4.56
CA LEU A 3 6.96 -10.20 4.53
C LEU A 3 6.10 -9.03 4.96
N SER A 4 6.72 -8.00 5.48
CA SER A 4 6.01 -6.78 5.86
C SER A 4 6.61 -5.58 5.13
N LEU A 5 5.76 -4.59 4.86
CA LEU A 5 6.13 -3.41 4.11
C LEU A 5 5.28 -2.23 4.59
N ASN A 6 5.92 -1.10 4.78
CA ASN A 6 5.21 0.13 5.11
C ASN A 6 5.01 0.95 3.84
N LEU A 7 3.75 1.24 3.52
CA LEU A 7 3.38 2.07 2.38
C LEU A 7 2.88 3.41 2.87
N VAL A 8 3.37 4.47 2.26
CA VAL A 8 2.93 5.82 2.57
C VAL A 8 1.99 6.28 1.47
N LEU A 9 0.72 6.45 1.80
CA LEU A 9 -0.26 7.03 0.88
C LEU A 9 -0.26 8.54 1.10
N GLU A 10 0.15 9.29 0.08
CA GLU A 10 0.27 10.74 0.19
C GLU A 10 -1.09 11.43 0.05
N SER A 11 -2.04 10.99 0.86
CA SER A 11 -3.38 11.57 0.90
C SER A 11 -4.07 11.09 2.16
N SER A 12 -4.94 11.91 2.70
CA SER A 12 -5.88 11.52 3.76
C SER A 12 -7.33 11.69 3.29
N GLY A 13 -7.55 11.91 2.01
CA GLY A 13 -8.89 12.04 1.45
C GLY A 13 -9.64 10.71 1.49
N LYS A 14 -10.90 10.74 1.91
CA LYS A 14 -11.71 9.54 2.10
C LYS A 14 -11.82 8.71 0.82
N ASP A 15 -12.01 9.36 -0.32
CA ASP A 15 -12.18 8.65 -1.58
C ASP A 15 -10.94 7.87 -1.97
N LYS A 16 -9.77 8.48 -1.81
CA LYS A 16 -8.52 7.82 -2.16
C LYS A 16 -8.20 6.70 -1.19
N ILE A 17 -8.42 6.92 0.10
CA ILE A 17 -8.24 5.88 1.11
C ILE A 17 -9.15 4.70 0.81
N PHE A 18 -10.42 4.95 0.52
CA PHE A 18 -11.38 3.90 0.20
C PHE A 18 -10.94 3.08 -1.01
N LYS A 19 -10.51 3.75 -2.07
CA LYS A 19 -10.05 3.07 -3.28
C LYS A 19 -8.79 2.24 -3.02
N PHE A 20 -7.87 2.78 -2.22
CA PHE A 20 -6.64 2.08 -1.90
C PHE A 20 -6.92 0.84 -1.06
N GLU A 21 -7.74 0.95 -0.02
CA GLU A 21 -8.09 -0.19 0.82
C GLU A 21 -8.88 -1.25 0.04
N ASN A 22 -9.69 -0.82 -0.91
CA ASN A 22 -10.39 -1.73 -1.79
C ASN A 22 -9.40 -2.54 -2.63
N ALA A 23 -8.38 -1.88 -3.16
CA ALA A 23 -7.32 -2.57 -3.90
C ALA A 23 -6.57 -3.55 -3.01
N LEU A 24 -6.23 -3.16 -1.78
CA LEU A 24 -5.57 -4.05 -0.83
C LEU A 24 -6.40 -5.31 -0.58
N SER A 25 -7.71 -5.17 -0.49
CA SER A 25 -8.61 -6.30 -0.26
C SER A 25 -8.69 -7.24 -1.46
N LYS A 26 -8.43 -6.74 -2.65
CA LYS A 26 -8.53 -7.53 -3.89
C LYS A 26 -7.23 -8.23 -4.26
N ILE A 27 -6.11 -7.84 -3.69
CA ILE A 27 -4.82 -8.47 -3.97
C ILE A 27 -4.67 -9.69 -3.07
N ASP A 28 -4.71 -10.87 -3.67
CA ASP A 28 -4.68 -12.13 -2.92
C ASP A 28 -3.38 -12.35 -2.16
N ASP A 29 -2.29 -11.79 -2.65
CA ASP A 29 -0.98 -11.97 -2.03
C ASP A 29 -0.82 -11.15 -0.75
N ILE A 30 -1.75 -10.25 -0.46
CA ILE A 30 -1.77 -9.49 0.78
C ILE A 30 -2.58 -10.26 1.82
N SER A 31 -1.90 -10.65 2.91
CA SER A 31 -2.54 -11.39 4.00
C SER A 31 -3.34 -10.48 4.90
N SER A 32 -2.80 -9.31 5.22
CA SER A 32 -3.46 -8.34 6.07
C SER A 32 -2.83 -6.97 5.90
N PHE A 33 -3.54 -5.95 6.35
CA PHE A 33 -3.00 -4.60 6.38
C PHE A 33 -3.59 -3.84 7.57
N SER A 34 -2.86 -2.83 8.03
CA SER A 34 -3.34 -1.97 9.12
C SER A 34 -2.79 -0.57 8.93
N ILE A 35 -3.48 0.41 9.51
CA ILE A 35 -3.02 1.80 9.50
C ILE A 35 -2.09 1.99 10.67
N LYS A 36 -0.84 2.37 10.40
CA LYS A 36 0.15 2.65 11.45
C LYS A 36 0.13 4.10 11.87
N LYS A 37 -0.14 5.00 10.94
CA LYS A 37 -0.16 6.42 11.22
C LYS A 37 -1.14 7.11 10.29
N PHE A 38 -1.94 7.98 10.83
CA PHE A 38 -2.88 8.81 10.08
C PHE A 38 -2.56 10.27 10.35
N ASP A 39 -2.27 11.02 9.29
CA ASP A 39 -1.87 12.41 9.39
C ASP A 39 -2.72 13.23 8.41
N LEU A 40 -2.66 14.57 8.52
CA LEU A 40 -3.44 15.44 7.65
C LEU A 40 -3.13 15.26 6.16
N ASN A 41 -1.89 14.94 5.84
CA ASN A 41 -1.43 14.88 4.45
C ASN A 41 -1.03 13.49 4.00
N LYS A 42 -1.05 12.51 4.88
CA LYS A 42 -0.61 11.15 4.52
C LYS A 42 -1.18 10.11 5.46
N THR A 43 -1.24 8.89 4.97
CA THR A 43 -1.62 7.71 5.75
C THR A 43 -0.54 6.66 5.55
N VAL A 44 -0.04 6.08 6.64
CA VAL A 44 0.97 5.03 6.59
C VAL A 44 0.31 3.69 6.87
N TYR A 45 0.46 2.75 5.94
CA TYR A 45 -0.08 1.40 6.07
C TYR A 45 1.06 0.41 6.29
N GLU A 46 0.82 -0.55 7.16
CA GLU A 46 1.67 -1.73 7.25
C GLU A 46 0.96 -2.87 6.53
N ILE A 47 1.64 -3.47 5.56
CA ILE A 47 1.06 -4.52 4.74
C ILE A 47 1.85 -5.80 4.96
N ILE A 48 1.15 -6.88 5.28
CA ILE A 48 1.73 -8.21 5.39
C ILE A 48 1.39 -8.97 4.11
N TYR A 49 2.42 -9.44 3.41
CA TYR A 49 2.23 -10.09 2.12
C TYR A 49 3.13 -11.31 1.99
N ASN A 50 2.85 -12.16 1.00
CA ASN A 50 3.57 -13.43 0.80
C ASN A 50 4.03 -13.61 -0.64
N THR A 51 4.48 -12.52 -1.27
CA THR A 51 4.96 -12.57 -2.64
C THR A 51 6.22 -11.70 -2.78
N ASP A 52 6.80 -11.71 -3.98
CA ASP A 52 7.93 -10.85 -4.29
C ASP A 52 7.49 -9.39 -4.30
N PRO A 53 8.28 -8.45 -3.71
CA PRO A 53 7.92 -7.04 -3.73
C PRO A 53 7.67 -6.48 -5.12
N ASN A 54 8.44 -6.91 -6.11
CA ASN A 54 8.24 -6.45 -7.49
C ASN A 54 6.90 -6.90 -8.05
N LYS A 55 6.48 -8.12 -7.71
CA LYS A 55 5.18 -8.62 -8.13
C LYS A 55 4.05 -7.84 -7.46
N LEU A 56 4.23 -7.51 -6.18
CA LEU A 56 3.25 -6.72 -5.45
C LEU A 56 3.06 -5.35 -6.07
N ILE A 57 4.16 -4.69 -6.45
CA ILE A 57 4.11 -3.39 -7.10
C ILE A 57 3.33 -3.47 -8.42
N LYS A 58 3.55 -4.53 -9.20
CA LYS A 58 2.81 -4.72 -10.44
C LYS A 58 1.31 -4.89 -10.20
N GLN A 59 0.95 -5.59 -9.15
CA GLN A 59 -0.46 -5.78 -8.80
C GLN A 59 -1.13 -4.46 -8.41
N PHE A 60 -0.44 -3.61 -7.66
CA PHE A 60 -0.95 -2.28 -7.37
C PHE A 60 -1.14 -1.45 -8.62
N SER A 61 -0.22 -1.58 -9.58
CA SER A 61 -0.31 -0.86 -10.85
C SER A 61 -1.58 -1.22 -11.62
N ILE A 62 -1.99 -2.49 -11.55
CA ILE A 62 -3.23 -2.94 -12.21
C ILE A 62 -4.44 -2.19 -11.65
N TYR A 63 -4.42 -1.85 -10.39
CA TYR A 63 -5.51 -1.12 -9.74
C TYR A 63 -5.34 0.40 -9.80
N GLY A 64 -4.35 0.88 -10.56
CA GLY A 64 -4.16 2.30 -10.76
C GLY A 64 -3.29 2.99 -9.74
N PHE A 65 -2.57 2.24 -8.93
CA PHE A 65 -1.68 2.81 -7.91
C PHE A 65 -0.23 2.54 -8.28
N GLU A 66 0.55 3.62 -8.37
CA GLU A 66 1.97 3.53 -8.66
C GLU A 66 2.76 3.59 -7.36
N ILE A 67 3.61 2.59 -7.15
CA ILE A 67 4.43 2.50 -5.95
C ILE A 67 5.86 2.88 -6.31
N VAL A 68 6.40 3.86 -5.60
CA VAL A 68 7.76 4.36 -5.84
C VAL A 68 8.57 4.21 -4.57
N ASN A 69 9.82 3.75 -4.72
CA ASN A 69 10.75 3.65 -3.60
C ASN A 69 11.63 4.89 -3.58
N LYS A 70 11.47 5.74 -2.57
CA LYS A 70 12.29 6.92 -2.34
C LYS A 70 12.89 6.87 -0.94
N GLU A 71 14.20 6.95 -0.86
CA GLU A 71 14.90 7.01 0.43
C GLU A 71 14.49 5.88 1.37
N ASN A 72 14.41 4.68 0.85
CA ASN A 72 13.98 3.48 1.58
C ASN A 72 12.52 3.53 2.05
N ARG A 73 11.72 4.40 1.44
CA ARG A 73 10.29 4.48 1.72
C ARG A 73 9.49 4.10 0.48
N TRP A 74 8.46 3.33 0.69
CA TRP A 74 7.54 2.95 -0.38
C TRP A 74 6.39 3.95 -0.38
N ILE A 75 6.28 4.73 -1.44
CA ILE A 75 5.29 5.80 -1.54
C ILE A 75 4.27 5.45 -2.62
N VAL A 76 3.00 5.59 -2.29
CA VAL A 76 1.89 5.37 -3.22
C VAL A 76 1.53 6.71 -3.86
N GLN A 77 1.60 6.76 -5.17
CA GLN A 77 1.25 7.97 -5.92
C GLN A 77 -0.10 7.85 -6.61
#